data_11e8a49f6bd8d2c100eaa747a208dc77
#
_entry.id   11e8a49f6bd8d2c100eaa747a208dc77
#
_cell.length_a   1.000
_cell.length_b   1.000
_cell.length_c   1.000
_cell.angle_alpha   90.00
_cell.angle_beta   90.00
_cell.angle_gamma   90.00
#
_symmetry.space_group_name_H-M   'P 1'
#
loop_
_entity.id
_entity.type
_entity.pdbx_description
1 polymer ?
#
loop_
_entity_poly.entity_id
_entity_poly.type
_entity_poly.pdbx_seq_one_letter_code
_entity_poly.pdbx_strand_id
1 'polypeptide(L)'
;MNRNRDRRRRGQDRGQDRDRDRGSATVWVAMAATVLCAVFAVVLAMGQAVVARHRAGSAADLAALAAADQALRGTATACAEAAEVARAQGATVVRCAVRGEIADVTAQARFGPYAPAVRSRAGPPGPPAPQGRPAAVP
;
A
#
# COMPACT_ATOMS: atom_id res chain seq x y z
N MET A 1 20.11 70.58 18.33
CA MET A 1 19.34 69.76 19.30
C MET A 1 18.57 68.62 18.60
N ASN A 2 19.01 68.08 17.43
CA ASN A 2 18.26 67.11 16.64
C ASN A 2 18.92 65.72 16.53
N ARG A 3 20.22 65.58 16.86
CA ARG A 3 20.99 64.33 16.70
C ARG A 3 20.54 63.17 17.66
N ASN A 4 19.94 63.51 18.81
CA ASN A 4 19.48 62.48 19.78
C ASN A 4 18.12 61.85 19.40
N ARG A 5 17.31 62.60 18.61
CA ARG A 5 16.03 62.02 18.12
C ARG A 5 16.25 61.04 16.97
N ASP A 6 17.21 61.30 16.12
CA ASP A 6 17.53 60.40 14.97
C ASP A 6 18.19 59.11 15.45
N ARG A 7 19.00 59.14 16.50
CA ARG A 7 19.57 57.91 17.12
C ARG A 7 18.50 57.02 17.75
N ARG A 8 17.50 57.63 18.41
CA ARG A 8 16.40 56.85 19.04
C ARG A 8 15.49 56.22 17.96
N ARG A 9 15.18 56.90 16.86
CA ARG A 9 14.41 56.37 15.76
C ARG A 9 15.12 55.21 15.09
N ARG A 10 16.43 55.32 14.79
CA ARG A 10 17.22 54.21 14.22
C ARG A 10 17.37 52.98 15.15
N GLY A 11 17.29 53.17 16.45
CA GLY A 11 17.30 52.09 17.44
C GLY A 11 15.96 51.35 17.48
N GLN A 12 14.84 52.05 17.35
CA GLN A 12 13.50 51.47 17.32
C GLN A 12 13.22 50.70 16.05
N ASP A 13 13.65 51.22 14.89
CA ASP A 13 13.47 50.55 13.60
C ASP A 13 14.21 49.22 13.54
N ARG A 14 15.44 49.14 14.08
CA ARG A 14 16.21 47.87 14.18
C ARG A 14 15.64 46.85 15.14
N GLY A 15 14.92 47.24 16.17
CA GLY A 15 14.21 46.34 17.08
C GLY A 15 12.99 45.70 16.42
N GLN A 16 12.23 46.50 15.67
CA GLN A 16 11.00 46.07 15.01
C GLN A 16 11.26 45.14 13.84
N ASP A 17 12.37 45.33 13.11
CA ASP A 17 12.76 44.43 12.02
C ASP A 17 13.17 43.04 12.55
N ARG A 18 13.90 42.98 13.69
CA ARG A 18 14.30 41.69 14.30
C ARG A 18 13.12 40.88 14.84
N ASP A 19 12.06 41.51 15.32
CA ASP A 19 10.86 40.80 15.79
C ASP A 19 9.99 40.30 14.63
N ARG A 20 9.95 41.02 13.53
CA ARG A 20 9.30 40.57 12.28
C ARG A 20 10.03 39.37 11.66
N ASP A 21 11.36 39.39 11.62
CA ASP A 21 12.17 38.30 11.09
C ASP A 21 12.04 37.02 11.91
N ARG A 22 11.93 37.14 13.24
CA ARG A 22 11.69 35.99 14.13
C ARG A 22 10.32 35.37 13.93
N GLY A 23 9.27 36.15 13.81
CA GLY A 23 7.92 35.67 13.53
C GLY A 23 7.80 34.96 12.17
N SER A 24 8.45 35.52 11.15
CA SER A 24 8.49 34.96 9.81
C SER A 24 9.21 33.61 9.77
N ALA A 25 10.36 33.50 10.42
CA ALA A 25 11.12 32.23 10.47
C ALA A 25 10.33 31.09 11.13
N THR A 26 9.61 31.38 12.20
CA THR A 26 8.79 30.37 12.91
C THR A 26 7.64 29.87 12.02
N VAL A 27 6.98 30.76 11.28
CA VAL A 27 5.92 30.38 10.33
C VAL A 27 6.47 29.51 9.21
N TRP A 28 7.62 29.85 8.64
CA TRP A 28 8.27 29.08 7.60
C TRP A 28 8.66 27.67 8.09
N VAL A 29 9.22 27.56 9.29
CA VAL A 29 9.57 26.27 9.88
C VAL A 29 8.31 25.44 10.14
N ALA A 30 7.23 26.04 10.66
CA ALA A 30 5.97 25.33 10.88
C ALA A 30 5.37 24.82 9.56
N MET A 31 5.35 25.63 8.51
CA MET A 31 4.88 25.21 7.20
C MET A 31 5.74 24.09 6.60
N ALA A 32 7.06 24.22 6.67
CA ALA A 32 7.97 23.19 6.19
C ALA A 32 7.79 21.86 6.94
N ALA A 33 7.63 21.91 8.26
CA ALA A 33 7.36 20.73 9.08
C ALA A 33 6.02 20.07 8.72
N THR A 34 4.97 20.86 8.50
CA THR A 34 3.66 20.35 8.10
C THR A 34 3.71 19.66 6.74
N VAL A 35 4.37 20.28 5.76
CA VAL A 35 4.55 19.68 4.43
C VAL A 35 5.34 18.38 4.52
N LEU A 36 6.44 18.37 5.29
CA LEU A 36 7.25 17.16 5.47
C LEU A 36 6.45 16.02 6.12
N CYS A 37 5.67 16.33 7.17
CA CYS A 37 4.77 15.34 7.80
C CYS A 37 3.72 14.81 6.81
N ALA A 38 3.14 15.67 5.98
CA ALA A 38 2.17 15.26 4.97
C ALA A 38 2.79 14.33 3.92
N VAL A 39 3.97 14.67 3.40
CA VAL A 39 4.72 13.82 2.46
C VAL A 39 5.03 12.46 3.10
N PHE A 40 5.51 12.45 4.34
CA PHE A 40 5.82 11.23 5.06
C PHE A 40 4.57 10.34 5.26
N ALA A 41 3.43 10.95 5.61
CA ALA A 41 2.16 10.23 5.75
C ALA A 41 1.72 9.58 4.43
N VAL A 42 1.87 10.28 3.29
CA VAL A 42 1.57 9.73 1.96
C VAL A 42 2.48 8.55 1.62
N VAL A 43 3.78 8.66 1.87
CA VAL A 43 4.75 7.57 1.64
C VAL A 43 4.41 6.34 2.47
N LEU A 44 4.08 6.53 3.76
CA LEU A 44 3.66 5.43 4.63
C LEU A 44 2.36 4.78 4.13
N ALA A 45 1.37 5.58 3.71
CA ALA A 45 0.12 5.04 3.18
C ALA A 45 0.33 4.22 1.91
N MET A 46 1.22 4.67 1.00
CA MET A 46 1.60 3.92 -0.19
C MET A 46 2.30 2.60 0.17
N GLY A 47 3.24 2.62 1.12
CA GLY A 47 3.92 1.42 1.60
C GLY A 47 2.93 0.39 2.14
N GLN A 48 1.96 0.83 2.91
CA GLN A 48 0.93 -0.05 3.48
C GLN A 48 -0.02 -0.61 2.41
N ALA A 49 -0.34 0.16 1.38
CA ALA A 49 -1.13 -0.33 0.25
C ALA A 49 -0.40 -1.46 -0.51
N VAL A 50 0.91 -1.31 -0.71
CA VAL A 50 1.76 -2.35 -1.32
C VAL A 50 1.78 -3.62 -0.46
N VAL A 51 1.97 -3.49 0.84
CA VAL A 51 1.96 -4.63 1.79
C VAL A 51 0.60 -5.34 1.77
N ALA A 52 -0.50 -4.60 1.79
CA ALA A 52 -1.84 -5.18 1.73
C ALA A 52 -2.06 -5.96 0.43
N ARG A 53 -1.60 -5.43 -0.71
CA ARG A 53 -1.67 -6.13 -2.00
C ARG A 53 -0.82 -7.41 -2.03
N HIS A 54 0.39 -7.37 -1.51
CA HIS A 54 1.24 -8.56 -1.39
C HIS A 54 0.62 -9.62 -0.48
N ARG A 55 0.04 -9.22 0.64
CA ARG A 55 -0.67 -10.12 1.55
C ARG A 55 -1.87 -10.78 0.87
N ALA A 56 -2.67 -10.01 0.11
CA ALA A 56 -3.78 -10.56 -0.65
C ALA A 56 -3.30 -11.56 -1.72
N GLY A 57 -2.17 -11.27 -2.38
CA GLY A 57 -1.56 -12.16 -3.38
C GLY A 57 -1.10 -13.48 -2.77
N SER A 58 -0.26 -13.44 -1.74
CA SER A 58 0.23 -14.66 -1.08
C SER A 58 -0.91 -15.49 -0.49
N ALA A 59 -1.91 -14.85 0.09
CA ALA A 59 -3.09 -15.55 0.60
C ALA A 59 -3.89 -16.21 -0.54
N ALA A 60 -4.05 -15.56 -1.68
CA ALA A 60 -4.73 -16.13 -2.84
C ALA A 60 -3.98 -17.35 -3.40
N ASP A 61 -2.65 -17.27 -3.50
CA ASP A 61 -1.80 -18.36 -3.99
C ASP A 61 -1.88 -19.58 -3.09
N LEU A 62 -1.70 -19.40 -1.78
CA LEU A 62 -1.77 -20.49 -0.81
C LEU A 62 -3.18 -21.09 -0.74
N ALA A 63 -4.22 -20.26 -0.76
CA ALA A 63 -5.61 -20.71 -0.76
C ALA A 63 -5.97 -21.47 -2.05
N ALA A 64 -5.45 -21.04 -3.21
CA ALA A 64 -5.66 -21.76 -4.45
C ALA A 64 -4.97 -23.13 -4.47
N LEU A 65 -3.75 -23.22 -3.91
CA LEU A 65 -3.05 -24.49 -3.74
C LEU A 65 -3.81 -25.44 -2.79
N ALA A 66 -4.26 -24.95 -1.66
CA ALA A 66 -5.04 -25.73 -0.70
C ALA A 66 -6.37 -26.23 -1.32
N ALA A 67 -7.05 -25.38 -2.10
CA ALA A 67 -8.26 -25.78 -2.80
C ALA A 67 -7.98 -26.82 -3.90
N ALA A 68 -6.88 -26.70 -4.63
CA ALA A 68 -6.51 -27.67 -5.67
C ALA A 68 -6.19 -29.05 -5.07
N ASP A 69 -5.51 -29.10 -3.93
CA ASP A 69 -5.22 -30.33 -3.20
C ASP A 69 -6.50 -31.09 -2.78
N GLN A 70 -7.55 -30.35 -2.44
CA GLN A 70 -8.84 -30.88 -2.03
C GLN A 70 -9.87 -31.00 -3.17
N ALA A 71 -9.48 -30.71 -4.43
CA ALA A 71 -10.39 -30.62 -5.57
C ALA A 71 -11.23 -31.90 -5.77
N LEU A 72 -10.61 -33.08 -5.63
CA LEU A 72 -11.27 -34.39 -5.78
C LEU A 72 -12.27 -34.71 -4.66
N ARG A 73 -12.21 -34.01 -3.52
CA ARG A 73 -13.16 -34.17 -2.42
C ARG A 73 -14.44 -33.34 -2.60
N GLY A 74 -14.50 -32.56 -3.64
CA GLY A 74 -15.63 -31.70 -3.99
C GLY A 74 -15.41 -30.23 -3.71
N THR A 75 -16.10 -29.39 -4.47
CA THR A 75 -15.92 -27.93 -4.46
C THR A 75 -16.16 -27.31 -3.07
N ALA A 76 -17.15 -27.81 -2.32
CA ALA A 76 -17.46 -27.27 -1.02
C ALA A 76 -16.31 -27.46 -0.02
N THR A 77 -15.72 -28.65 0.03
CA THR A 77 -14.58 -28.98 0.89
C THR A 77 -13.34 -28.18 0.48
N ALA A 78 -13.05 -28.15 -0.82
CA ALA A 78 -11.92 -27.40 -1.37
C ALA A 78 -12.01 -25.90 -1.05
N CYS A 79 -13.18 -25.28 -1.21
CA CYS A 79 -13.37 -23.87 -0.92
C CYS A 79 -13.39 -23.55 0.60
N ALA A 80 -13.82 -24.49 1.44
CA ALA A 80 -13.72 -24.35 2.90
C ALA A 80 -12.25 -24.31 3.33
N GLU A 81 -11.42 -25.22 2.81
CA GLU A 81 -9.98 -25.26 3.10
C GLU A 81 -9.28 -23.97 2.61
N ALA A 82 -9.59 -23.53 1.38
CA ALA A 82 -9.09 -22.26 0.87
C ALA A 82 -9.42 -21.08 1.79
N ALA A 83 -10.63 -21.05 2.33
CA ALA A 83 -11.07 -19.98 3.24
C ALA A 83 -10.32 -20.03 4.58
N GLU A 84 -10.00 -21.21 5.11
CA GLU A 84 -9.20 -21.39 6.33
C GLU A 84 -7.78 -20.87 6.14
N VAL A 85 -7.13 -21.31 5.04
CA VAL A 85 -5.77 -20.88 4.71
C VAL A 85 -5.70 -19.37 4.49
N ALA A 86 -6.64 -18.76 3.74
CA ALA A 86 -6.68 -17.32 3.54
C ALA A 86 -6.85 -16.57 4.86
N ARG A 87 -7.70 -17.04 5.76
CA ARG A 87 -7.89 -16.42 7.10
C ARG A 87 -6.62 -16.49 7.95
N ALA A 88 -5.88 -17.59 7.90
CA ALA A 88 -4.60 -17.72 8.59
C ALA A 88 -3.56 -16.69 8.08
N GLN A 89 -3.68 -16.26 6.82
CA GLN A 89 -2.86 -15.21 6.22
C GLN A 89 -3.42 -13.79 6.43
N GLY A 90 -4.49 -13.62 7.20
CA GLY A 90 -5.13 -12.33 7.44
C GLY A 90 -5.89 -11.78 6.23
N ALA A 91 -6.36 -12.67 5.35
CA ALA A 91 -7.16 -12.34 4.18
C ALA A 91 -8.50 -13.09 4.19
N THR A 92 -9.41 -12.71 3.31
CA THR A 92 -10.72 -13.35 3.17
C THR A 92 -10.91 -13.80 1.73
N VAL A 93 -11.36 -15.03 1.50
CA VAL A 93 -11.76 -15.49 0.18
C VAL A 93 -13.07 -14.81 -0.20
N VAL A 94 -13.06 -14.08 -1.32
CA VAL A 94 -14.24 -13.40 -1.87
C VAL A 94 -14.82 -14.16 -3.06
N ARG A 95 -14.05 -15.05 -3.68
CA ARG A 95 -14.50 -15.94 -4.75
C ARG A 95 -13.67 -17.22 -4.72
N CYS A 96 -14.36 -18.36 -4.87
CA CYS A 96 -13.73 -19.65 -5.02
C CYS A 96 -14.52 -20.46 -6.05
N ALA A 97 -13.82 -21.07 -6.98
CA ALA A 97 -14.39 -21.97 -7.98
C ALA A 97 -13.41 -23.12 -8.27
N VAL A 98 -13.91 -24.34 -8.30
CA VAL A 98 -13.12 -25.53 -8.63
C VAL A 98 -13.73 -26.16 -9.87
N ARG A 99 -12.90 -26.45 -10.85
CA ARG A 99 -13.29 -27.11 -12.12
C ARG A 99 -12.31 -28.23 -12.43
N GLY A 100 -12.75 -29.49 -12.22
CA GLY A 100 -11.83 -30.61 -12.24
C GLY A 100 -10.78 -30.45 -11.14
N GLU A 101 -9.52 -30.48 -11.48
CA GLU A 101 -8.39 -30.32 -10.57
C GLU A 101 -7.87 -28.86 -10.50
N ILE A 102 -8.54 -27.92 -11.18
CA ILE A 102 -8.15 -26.52 -11.21
C ILE A 102 -8.96 -25.71 -10.23
N ALA A 103 -8.32 -25.11 -9.25
CA ALA A 103 -8.89 -24.16 -8.30
C ALA A 103 -8.60 -22.73 -8.72
N ASP A 104 -9.59 -21.87 -8.64
CA ASP A 104 -9.54 -20.45 -8.97
C ASP A 104 -10.06 -19.68 -7.75
N VAL A 105 -9.17 -19.00 -7.05
CA VAL A 105 -9.46 -18.33 -5.77
C VAL A 105 -9.13 -16.84 -5.88
N THR A 106 -10.03 -16.00 -5.38
CA THR A 106 -9.76 -14.57 -5.19
C THR A 106 -9.78 -14.28 -3.70
N ALA A 107 -8.67 -13.78 -3.16
CA ALA A 107 -8.55 -13.36 -1.78
C ALA A 107 -8.41 -11.85 -1.68
N GLN A 108 -8.91 -11.28 -0.59
CA GLN A 108 -8.90 -9.86 -0.29
C GLN A 108 -8.26 -9.63 1.09
N ALA A 109 -7.30 -8.72 1.17
CA ALA A 109 -6.77 -8.25 2.44
C ALA A 109 -7.23 -6.81 2.69
N ARG A 110 -7.69 -6.50 3.90
CA ARG A 110 -8.17 -5.17 4.26
C ARG A 110 -7.08 -4.36 4.96
N PHE A 111 -6.98 -3.11 4.55
CA PHE A 111 -6.19 -2.11 5.25
C PHE A 111 -6.95 -0.76 5.23
N GLY A 112 -7.55 -0.39 6.36
CA GLY A 112 -8.42 0.79 6.44
C GLY A 112 -9.56 0.72 5.41
N PRO A 113 -9.79 1.77 4.60
CA PRO A 113 -10.77 1.76 3.52
C PRO A 113 -10.30 0.99 2.28
N TYR A 114 -9.02 0.62 2.20
CA TYR A 114 -8.42 -0.07 1.06
C TYR A 114 -8.52 -1.58 1.22
N ALA A 115 -9.06 -2.26 0.22
CA ALA A 115 -9.31 -3.71 0.25
C ALA A 115 -8.92 -4.35 -1.10
N PRO A 116 -7.61 -4.49 -1.39
CA PRO A 116 -7.15 -5.09 -2.64
C PRO A 116 -7.57 -6.56 -2.70
N ALA A 117 -8.12 -6.96 -3.84
CA ALA A 117 -8.43 -8.33 -4.17
C ALA A 117 -7.48 -8.85 -5.24
N VAL A 118 -6.92 -10.03 -5.01
CA VAL A 118 -6.00 -10.70 -5.94
C VAL A 118 -6.53 -12.08 -6.25
N ARG A 119 -6.45 -12.45 -7.52
CA ARG A 119 -6.89 -13.74 -8.02
C ARG A 119 -5.68 -14.63 -8.28
N SER A 120 -5.77 -15.88 -7.85
CA SER A 120 -4.80 -16.93 -8.15
C SER A 120 -5.49 -18.19 -8.67
N ARG A 121 -4.74 -18.98 -9.42
CA ARG A 121 -5.19 -20.26 -9.97
C ARG A 121 -4.13 -21.32 -9.71
N ALA A 122 -4.56 -22.47 -9.19
CA ALA A 122 -3.70 -23.62 -8.98
C ALA A 122 -4.34 -24.89 -9.59
N GLY A 123 -3.50 -25.82 -9.98
CA GLY A 123 -3.89 -27.10 -10.55
C GLY A 123 -2.67 -27.84 -11.11
N PRO A 124 -2.82 -29.05 -11.64
CA PRO A 124 -1.73 -29.79 -12.22
C PRO A 124 -1.08 -29.01 -13.38
N PRO A 125 0.23 -29.14 -13.60
CA PRO A 125 0.91 -28.46 -14.68
C PRO A 125 0.30 -28.86 -16.02
N GLY A 126 -0.25 -27.87 -16.72
CA GLY A 126 -0.71 -28.05 -18.10
C GLY A 126 0.47 -28.33 -19.04
N PRO A 127 0.18 -28.79 -20.28
CA PRO A 127 1.23 -28.91 -21.30
C PRO A 127 1.96 -27.55 -21.39
N PRO A 128 3.31 -27.55 -21.50
CA PRO A 128 4.06 -26.31 -21.55
C PRO A 128 3.51 -25.46 -22.70
N ALA A 129 3.12 -24.22 -22.38
CA ALA A 129 2.74 -23.25 -23.39
C ALA A 129 3.89 -23.17 -24.42
N PRO A 130 3.60 -23.15 -25.72
CA PRO A 130 4.66 -22.96 -26.71
C PRO A 130 5.42 -21.71 -26.32
N GLN A 131 6.70 -21.89 -25.97
CA GLN A 131 7.57 -20.77 -25.56
C GLN A 131 7.58 -19.81 -26.74
N GLY A 132 6.90 -18.68 -26.56
CA GLY A 132 6.86 -17.61 -27.55
C GLY A 132 8.31 -17.30 -27.93
N ARG A 133 8.61 -17.44 -29.22
CA ARG A 133 9.91 -17.07 -29.80
C ARG A 133 10.24 -15.68 -29.26
N PRO A 134 11.43 -15.47 -28.65
CA PRO A 134 11.78 -14.14 -28.17
C PRO A 134 11.59 -13.15 -29.32
N ALA A 135 10.83 -12.07 -29.05
CA ALA A 135 10.64 -11.02 -30.03
C ALA A 135 12.03 -10.54 -30.46
N ALA A 136 12.33 -10.65 -31.72
CA ALA A 136 13.57 -10.13 -32.29
C ALA A 136 13.55 -8.61 -32.00
N VAL A 137 14.45 -8.16 -31.14
CA VAL A 137 14.70 -6.75 -30.91
C VAL A 137 15.25 -6.17 -32.21
N PRO A 138 14.66 -5.08 -32.75
CA PRO A 138 15.17 -4.42 -33.96
C PRO A 138 16.51 -3.73 -33.70
#